data_5326e5bb02ef4be604732d61df5927da
#
_entry.id   5326e5bb02ef4be604732d61df5927da
#
_cell.length_a   1.000
_cell.length_b   1.000
_cell.length_c   1.000
_cell.angle_alpha   90.00
_cell.angle_beta   90.00
_cell.angle_gamma   90.00
#
_symmetry.space_group_name_H-M   'P 1'
#
loop_
_entity.id
_entity.type
_entity.pdbx_description
1 polymer ?
#
loop_
_entity_poly.entity_id
_entity_poly.type
_entity_poly.pdbx_seq_one_letter_code
_entity_poly.pdbx_strand_id
1 'polypeptide(L)'
;MFALINVFLCEDEEMQLEYFRYQISQYIEENQKDARLVSARRDPEDTYNDAMKIGSQPSLFIIDIELPGFSMDGFQLVQKLEESRFPYWYVFLTAKSELAYKVFDYRLRIVDYLVKKPELFQKNEVSEEVINRFNAIFEQIEKERNKPPERIWISDKTSRTGIIVDQIIYVQTVKGKHSVEIYSTENNYITRKSIKEMEEILGNDFILISNFCIISKKHIKKLDTAKRIAYLTNGYECGISRRHIQEVLKICEVR
;
A
#
# COMPACT_ATOMS: atom_id res chain seq x y z
N MET A 1 0.66 11.49 -18.06
CA MET A 1 1.58 12.15 -17.11
C MET A 1 1.30 11.53 -15.76
N PHE A 2 2.28 10.87 -15.14
CA PHE A 2 2.09 10.28 -13.81
C PHE A 2 2.04 11.38 -12.74
N ALA A 3 1.32 11.12 -11.65
CA ALA A 3 1.30 12.04 -10.52
C ALA A 3 2.71 12.11 -9.89
N LEU A 4 3.11 13.31 -9.47
CA LEU A 4 4.37 13.57 -8.79
C LEU A 4 4.49 12.71 -7.52
N ILE A 5 5.67 12.17 -7.24
CA ILE A 5 5.94 11.42 -6.02
C ILE A 5 6.27 12.41 -4.89
N ASN A 6 5.50 12.39 -3.81
CA ASN A 6 5.81 13.17 -2.62
C ASN A 6 6.79 12.37 -1.74
N VAL A 7 7.94 12.96 -1.43
CA VAL A 7 8.97 12.31 -0.60
C VAL A 7 8.88 12.87 0.82
N PHE A 8 8.88 11.96 1.80
CA PHE A 8 8.89 12.26 3.23
C PHE A 8 10.17 11.69 3.83
N LEU A 9 10.80 12.44 4.70
CA LEU A 9 11.98 12.03 5.46
C LEU A 9 11.66 12.12 6.96
N CYS A 10 11.96 11.05 7.71
CA CYS A 10 11.88 11.02 9.17
C CYS A 10 13.21 10.52 9.74
N GLU A 11 13.88 11.35 10.53
CA GLU A 11 15.21 11.11 11.09
C GLU A 11 15.38 11.93 12.36
N ASP A 12 15.64 11.31 13.51
CA ASP A 12 15.69 11.98 14.81
C ASP A 12 16.94 12.84 15.03
N GLU A 13 18.06 12.49 14.41
CA GLU A 13 19.31 13.22 14.54
C GLU A 13 19.40 14.39 13.56
N GLU A 14 19.44 15.62 14.06
CA GLU A 14 19.40 16.86 13.27
C GLU A 14 20.43 16.90 12.14
N MET A 15 21.69 16.50 12.43
CA MET A 15 22.74 16.52 11.40
C MET A 15 22.48 15.51 10.28
N GLN A 16 21.96 14.34 10.62
CA GLN A 16 21.60 13.30 9.65
C GLN A 16 20.36 13.69 8.85
N LEU A 17 19.36 14.31 9.52
CA LEU A 17 18.17 14.85 8.85
C LEU A 17 18.56 15.87 7.77
N GLU A 18 19.39 16.85 8.12
CA GLU A 18 19.84 17.87 7.18
C GLU A 18 20.70 17.29 6.05
N TYR A 19 21.55 16.31 6.36
CA TYR A 19 22.32 15.60 5.35
C TYR A 19 21.42 14.88 4.34
N PHE A 20 20.50 14.03 4.80
CA PHE A 20 19.60 13.30 3.90
C PHE A 20 18.64 14.24 3.17
N ARG A 21 18.17 15.30 3.83
CA ARG A 21 17.35 16.34 3.20
C ARG A 21 18.08 16.94 2.00
N TYR A 22 19.35 17.29 2.17
CA TYR A 22 20.18 17.81 1.09
C TYR A 22 20.38 16.78 -0.02
N GLN A 23 20.79 15.56 0.32
CA GLN A 23 21.04 14.47 -0.64
C GLN A 23 19.80 14.16 -1.50
N ILE A 24 18.64 14.03 -0.87
CA ILE A 24 17.36 13.74 -1.56
C ILE A 24 16.99 14.90 -2.49
N SER A 25 17.09 16.15 -2.01
CA SER A 25 16.72 17.32 -2.80
C SER A 25 17.62 17.48 -4.02
N GLN A 26 18.95 17.36 -3.86
CA GLN A 26 19.92 17.43 -4.94
C GLN A 26 19.70 16.28 -5.95
N TYR A 27 19.51 15.05 -5.46
CA TYR A 27 19.24 13.91 -6.34
C TYR A 27 17.99 14.15 -7.21
N ILE A 28 16.89 14.62 -6.62
CA ILE A 28 15.64 14.90 -7.34
C ILE A 28 15.87 15.96 -8.42
N GLU A 29 16.56 17.04 -8.10
CA GLU A 29 16.83 18.16 -9.01
C GLU A 29 17.78 17.76 -10.15
N GLU A 30 18.94 17.21 -9.83
CA GLU A 30 19.97 16.86 -10.82
C GLU A 30 19.51 15.74 -11.77
N ASN A 31 18.72 14.79 -11.28
CA ASN A 31 18.21 13.68 -12.10
C ASN A 31 16.81 13.93 -12.67
N GLN A 32 16.27 15.16 -12.54
CA GLN A 32 14.97 15.58 -13.08
C GLN A 32 13.85 14.58 -12.77
N LYS A 33 13.82 14.06 -11.54
CA LYS A 33 12.80 13.08 -11.13
C LYS A 33 11.45 13.75 -10.94
N ASP A 34 10.38 13.07 -11.37
CA ASP A 34 9.00 13.45 -11.08
C ASP A 34 8.66 13.25 -9.58
N ALA A 35 9.43 13.92 -8.73
CA ALA A 35 9.32 13.81 -7.27
C ALA A 35 9.61 15.15 -6.60
N ARG A 36 9.19 15.32 -5.37
CA ARG A 36 9.53 16.46 -4.51
C ARG A 36 9.62 16.04 -3.06
N LEU A 37 10.58 16.57 -2.33
CA LEU A 37 10.63 16.46 -0.88
C LEU A 37 9.60 17.41 -0.25
N VAL A 38 8.56 16.85 0.38
CA VAL A 38 7.44 17.64 0.94
C VAL A 38 7.51 17.77 2.45
N SER A 39 8.21 16.87 3.11
CA SER A 39 8.39 16.90 4.57
C SER A 39 9.72 16.27 4.95
N ALA A 40 10.43 16.91 5.88
CA ALA A 40 11.59 16.37 6.58
C ALA A 40 11.41 16.69 8.07
N ARG A 41 11.20 15.66 8.88
CA ARG A 41 10.82 15.79 10.29
C ARG A 41 11.67 14.90 11.18
N ARG A 42 11.90 15.36 12.39
CA ARG A 42 12.51 14.55 13.44
C ARG A 42 11.47 13.69 14.16
N ASP A 43 10.27 14.25 14.33
CA ASP A 43 9.16 13.59 15.02
C ASP A 43 8.33 12.74 14.03
N PRO A 44 8.19 11.42 14.30
CA PRO A 44 7.36 10.55 13.47
C PRO A 44 5.86 10.92 13.48
N GLU A 45 5.34 11.51 14.58
CA GLU A 45 3.95 12.02 14.59
C GLU A 45 3.76 13.19 13.63
N ASP A 46 4.72 14.11 13.54
CA ASP A 46 4.68 15.21 12.58
C ASP A 46 4.75 14.69 11.15
N THR A 47 5.59 13.68 10.90
CA THR A 47 5.68 13.00 9.59
C THR A 47 4.35 12.37 9.21
N TYR A 48 3.70 11.65 10.13
CA TYR A 48 2.38 11.07 9.93
C TYR A 48 1.33 12.16 9.62
N ASN A 49 1.31 13.23 10.41
CA ASN A 49 0.35 14.31 10.23
C ASN A 49 0.53 15.02 8.88
N ASP A 50 1.76 15.24 8.42
CA ASP A 50 2.05 15.81 7.11
C ASP A 50 1.62 14.85 5.98
N ALA A 51 1.80 13.54 6.14
CA ALA A 51 1.33 12.53 5.20
C ALA A 51 -0.20 12.53 5.07
N MET A 52 -0.94 12.63 6.18
CA MET A 52 -2.39 12.67 6.17
C MET A 52 -2.97 13.91 5.46
N LYS A 53 -2.26 15.05 5.46
CA LYS A 53 -2.62 16.25 4.69
C LYS A 53 -2.48 16.03 3.18
N ILE A 54 -1.48 15.26 2.75
CA ILE A 54 -1.24 14.90 1.34
C ILE A 54 -2.24 13.84 0.86
N GLY A 55 -2.67 12.95 1.76
CA GLY A 55 -3.68 11.93 1.50
C GLY A 55 -3.20 10.84 0.53
N SER A 56 -4.08 10.40 -0.38
CA SER A 56 -3.86 9.26 -1.27
C SER A 56 -2.91 9.53 -2.46
N GLN A 57 -2.18 10.63 -2.46
CA GLN A 57 -1.18 10.89 -3.50
C GLN A 57 0.00 9.93 -3.37
N PRO A 58 0.63 9.52 -4.48
CA PRO A 58 1.81 8.66 -4.45
C PRO A 58 2.91 9.24 -3.57
N SER A 59 3.38 8.48 -2.58
CA SER A 59 4.33 8.99 -1.60
C SER A 59 5.40 7.96 -1.24
N LEU A 60 6.64 8.42 -1.17
CA LEU A 60 7.81 7.66 -0.74
C LEU A 60 8.25 8.16 0.64
N PHE A 61 8.33 7.25 1.59
CA PHE A 61 8.80 7.53 2.94
C PHE A 61 10.20 6.97 3.13
N ILE A 62 11.13 7.81 3.55
CA ILE A 62 12.50 7.45 3.93
C ILE A 62 12.58 7.67 5.44
N ILE A 63 12.66 6.57 6.20
CA ILE A 63 12.41 6.59 7.65
C ILE A 63 13.56 5.91 8.38
N ASP A 64 14.12 6.57 9.40
CA ASP A 64 14.98 5.87 10.35
C ASP A 64 14.16 4.87 11.17
N ILE A 65 14.73 3.70 11.37
CA ILE A 65 14.14 2.66 12.22
C ILE A 65 14.17 3.06 13.69
N GLU A 66 15.32 3.58 14.14
CA GLU A 66 15.54 3.93 15.54
C GLU A 66 15.28 5.43 15.74
N LEU A 67 14.15 5.76 16.37
CA LEU A 67 13.75 7.12 16.68
C LEU A 67 13.66 7.31 18.21
N PRO A 68 14.81 7.31 18.93
CA PRO A 68 14.82 7.41 20.38
C PRO A 68 14.26 8.76 20.85
N GLY A 69 13.48 8.72 21.92
CA GLY A 69 12.89 9.92 22.53
C GLY A 69 11.55 10.34 21.96
N PHE A 70 11.05 9.67 20.92
CA PHE A 70 9.73 9.88 20.35
C PHE A 70 8.72 8.81 20.77
N SER A 71 7.44 9.05 20.49
CA SER A 71 6.32 8.18 20.89
C SER A 71 6.26 6.86 20.13
N MET A 72 6.91 6.79 18.96
CA MET A 72 6.95 5.61 18.09
C MET A 72 8.30 5.51 17.36
N ASP A 73 8.70 4.29 17.04
CA ASP A 73 9.82 4.01 16.16
C ASP A 73 9.42 4.01 14.68
N GLY A 74 10.39 3.83 13.77
CA GLY A 74 10.13 3.84 12.32
C GLY A 74 9.21 2.71 11.87
N PHE A 75 9.22 1.53 12.50
CA PHE A 75 8.31 0.45 12.17
C PHE A 75 6.87 0.79 12.57
N GLN A 76 6.69 1.35 13.76
CA GLN A 76 5.37 1.77 14.24
C GLN A 76 4.79 2.90 13.38
N LEU A 77 5.64 3.83 12.90
CA LEU A 77 5.23 4.86 11.95
C LEU A 77 4.71 4.23 10.65
N VAL A 78 5.44 3.27 10.08
CA VAL A 78 5.02 2.58 8.84
C VAL A 78 3.72 1.81 9.07
N GLN A 79 3.57 1.09 10.19
CA GLN A 79 2.32 0.41 10.52
C GLN A 79 1.13 1.38 10.56
N LYS A 80 1.30 2.53 11.21
CA LYS A 80 0.28 3.57 11.31
C LYS A 80 -0.06 4.19 9.95
N LEU A 81 0.93 4.38 9.07
CA LEU A 81 0.73 4.85 7.70
C LEU A 81 -0.03 3.83 6.84
N GLU A 82 0.25 2.53 6.99
CA GLU A 82 -0.45 1.44 6.27
C GLU A 82 -1.94 1.35 6.63
N GLU A 83 -2.36 1.79 7.82
CA GLU A 83 -3.76 1.86 8.20
C GLU A 83 -4.58 2.79 7.28
N SER A 84 -3.93 3.79 6.68
CA SER A 84 -4.56 4.71 5.71
C SER A 84 -4.92 4.04 4.38
N ARG A 85 -4.28 2.92 4.04
CA ARG A 85 -4.40 2.19 2.76
C ARG A 85 -4.05 3.03 1.53
N PHE A 86 -3.22 4.04 1.70
CA PHE A 86 -2.73 4.86 0.60
C PHE A 86 -1.59 4.15 -0.15
N PRO A 87 -1.32 4.48 -1.42
CA PRO A 87 -0.26 3.86 -2.21
C PRO A 87 1.11 4.41 -1.81
N TYR A 88 1.62 4.00 -0.65
CA TYR A 88 2.89 4.43 -0.12
C TYR A 88 3.99 3.40 -0.36
N TRP A 89 5.22 3.90 -0.56
CA TRP A 89 6.45 3.12 -0.59
C TRP A 89 7.33 3.52 0.59
N TYR A 90 8.09 2.56 1.10
CA TYR A 90 8.91 2.78 2.29
C TYR A 90 10.35 2.37 2.02
N VAL A 91 11.28 3.21 2.49
CA VAL A 91 12.71 2.94 2.57
C VAL A 91 13.12 3.16 4.01
N PHE A 92 13.75 2.16 4.60
CA PHE A 92 14.29 2.31 5.94
C PHE A 92 15.73 2.80 5.92
N LEU A 93 16.04 3.75 6.80
CA LEU A 93 17.39 4.12 7.17
C LEU A 93 17.76 3.40 8.45
N THR A 94 18.99 2.96 8.61
CA THR A 94 19.48 2.40 9.89
C THR A 94 20.99 2.38 10.00
N ALA A 95 21.50 2.52 11.21
CA ALA A 95 22.90 2.25 11.52
C ALA A 95 23.20 0.74 11.69
N LYS A 96 22.16 -0.11 11.79
CA LYS A 96 22.29 -1.54 12.12
C LYS A 96 21.75 -2.42 11.01
N SER A 97 22.64 -3.11 10.30
CA SER A 97 22.27 -4.02 9.20
C SER A 97 21.41 -5.21 9.66
N GLU A 98 21.54 -5.66 10.91
CA GLU A 98 20.77 -6.76 11.47
C GLU A 98 19.27 -6.44 11.67
N LEU A 99 18.87 -5.18 11.67
CA LEU A 99 17.45 -4.80 11.76
C LEU A 99 16.71 -5.03 10.42
N ALA A 100 17.45 -5.23 9.31
CA ALA A 100 16.87 -5.57 8.01
C ALA A 100 15.98 -6.82 8.06
N TYR A 101 16.30 -7.78 8.92
CA TYR A 101 15.50 -9.02 9.03
C TYR A 101 14.12 -8.80 9.64
N LYS A 102 13.96 -7.81 10.51
CA LYS A 102 12.64 -7.49 11.11
C LYS A 102 11.62 -7.01 10.09
N VAL A 103 12.10 -6.46 8.99
CA VAL A 103 11.27 -5.97 7.88
C VAL A 103 10.37 -7.08 7.30
N PHE A 104 10.86 -8.32 7.24
CA PHE A 104 10.12 -9.47 6.72
C PHE A 104 8.93 -9.88 7.60
N ASP A 105 8.97 -9.56 8.90
CA ASP A 105 7.89 -9.91 9.83
C ASP A 105 6.65 -9.04 9.62
N TYR A 106 6.79 -7.85 9.05
CA TYR A 106 5.72 -6.85 8.96
C TYR A 106 4.92 -6.86 7.64
N ARG A 107 5.29 -7.67 6.63
CA ARG A 107 4.64 -7.74 5.30
C ARG A 107 4.39 -6.37 4.65
N LEU A 108 5.29 -5.42 4.86
CA LEU A 108 5.20 -4.04 4.38
C LEU A 108 5.69 -3.91 2.93
N ARG A 109 5.23 -2.88 2.21
CA ARG A 109 5.72 -2.50 0.87
C ARG A 109 7.06 -1.78 0.95
N ILE A 110 8.10 -2.48 1.41
CA ILE A 110 9.43 -1.91 1.54
C ILE A 110 10.15 -2.04 0.21
N VAL A 111 10.59 -0.91 -0.30
CA VAL A 111 11.31 -0.82 -1.58
C VAL A 111 12.79 -1.08 -1.36
N ASP A 112 13.38 -0.50 -0.32
CA ASP A 112 14.80 -0.68 -0.03
C ASP A 112 15.11 -0.43 1.45
N TYR A 113 16.35 -0.70 1.80
CA TYR A 113 16.91 -0.59 3.12
C TYR A 113 18.31 0.02 3.02
N LEU A 114 18.48 1.21 3.56
CA LEU A 114 19.73 1.96 3.47
C LEU A 114 20.49 1.91 4.79
N VAL A 115 21.70 1.34 4.76
CA VAL A 115 22.57 1.35 5.94
C VAL A 115 23.32 2.68 6.02
N LYS A 116 23.16 3.37 7.15
CA LYS A 116 23.88 4.62 7.45
C LYS A 116 25.34 4.32 7.70
N LYS A 117 26.23 4.87 6.88
CA LYS A 117 27.66 4.75 7.05
C LYS A 117 28.23 6.09 7.55
N PRO A 118 29.04 6.12 8.62
CA PRO A 118 29.61 7.38 9.15
C PRO A 118 30.37 8.20 8.09
N GLU A 119 30.98 7.52 7.11
CA GLU A 119 31.74 8.14 6.03
C GLU A 119 30.86 8.95 5.09
N LEU A 120 29.57 8.65 4.99
CA LEU A 120 28.62 9.38 4.14
C LEU A 120 28.39 10.81 4.64
N PHE A 121 28.43 11.05 5.96
CA PHE A 121 28.13 12.34 6.56
C PHE A 121 29.28 13.37 6.48
N GLN A 122 30.43 12.98 5.92
CA GLN A 122 31.62 13.84 5.86
C GLN A 122 31.77 14.61 4.53
N LYS A 123 30.88 14.38 3.56
CA LYS A 123 30.97 14.98 2.21
C LYS A 123 29.76 15.88 1.93
N ASN A 124 30.04 17.07 1.41
CA ASN A 124 29.00 18.00 0.92
C ASN A 124 28.51 17.64 -0.50
N GLU A 125 28.94 16.53 -1.06
CA GLU A 125 28.55 16.06 -2.39
C GLU A 125 27.68 14.81 -2.28
N VAL A 126 26.72 14.65 -3.20
CA VAL A 126 25.92 13.43 -3.27
C VAL A 126 26.86 12.28 -3.63
N SER A 127 26.97 11.29 -2.76
CA SER A 127 27.84 10.16 -3.01
C SER A 127 27.29 9.29 -4.14
N GLU A 128 28.17 8.74 -4.97
CA GLU A 128 27.78 7.81 -6.05
C GLU A 128 26.95 6.62 -5.54
N GLU A 129 27.27 6.14 -4.34
CA GLU A 129 26.50 5.06 -3.69
C GLU A 129 25.05 5.48 -3.42
N VAL A 130 24.82 6.70 -2.93
CA VAL A 130 23.46 7.26 -2.67
C VAL A 130 22.71 7.45 -3.98
N ILE A 131 23.38 7.97 -5.03
CA ILE A 131 22.79 8.13 -6.35
C ILE A 131 22.31 6.79 -6.91
N ASN A 132 23.17 5.77 -6.86
CA ASN A 132 22.85 4.44 -7.37
C ASN A 132 21.68 3.79 -6.62
N ARG A 133 21.61 3.98 -5.30
CA ARG A 133 20.50 3.49 -4.48
C ARG A 133 19.19 4.20 -4.81
N PHE A 134 19.19 5.52 -4.88
CA PHE A 134 17.99 6.25 -5.26
C PHE A 134 17.54 5.93 -6.68
N ASN A 135 18.45 5.74 -7.63
CA ASN A 135 18.09 5.26 -8.97
C ASN A 135 17.35 3.93 -8.91
N ALA A 136 17.88 2.95 -8.17
CA ALA A 136 17.23 1.65 -8.01
C ALA A 136 15.83 1.76 -7.36
N ILE A 137 15.68 2.59 -6.32
CA ILE A 137 14.41 2.85 -5.63
C ILE A 137 13.39 3.45 -6.61
N PHE A 138 13.75 4.52 -7.31
CA PHE A 138 12.84 5.18 -8.25
C PHE A 138 12.49 4.28 -9.44
N GLU A 139 13.44 3.51 -9.98
CA GLU A 139 13.17 2.51 -11.02
C GLU A 139 12.17 1.45 -10.56
N GLN A 140 12.30 0.96 -9.33
CA GLN A 140 11.36 -0.01 -8.78
C GLN A 140 9.96 0.59 -8.63
N ILE A 141 9.86 1.80 -8.08
CA ILE A 141 8.58 2.51 -7.97
C ILE A 141 7.95 2.74 -9.34
N GLU A 142 8.73 3.17 -10.32
CA GLU A 142 8.26 3.37 -11.70
C GLU A 142 7.80 2.05 -12.34
N LYS A 143 8.51 0.95 -12.15
CA LYS A 143 8.09 -0.39 -12.61
C LYS A 143 6.76 -0.80 -11.99
N GLU A 144 6.58 -0.58 -10.68
CA GLU A 144 5.32 -0.87 -9.99
C GLU A 144 4.17 0.00 -10.49
N ARG A 145 4.40 1.30 -10.68
CA ARG A 145 3.41 2.25 -11.20
C ARG A 145 3.03 1.98 -12.66
N ASN A 146 3.97 1.51 -13.45
CA ASN A 146 3.77 1.17 -14.87
C ASN A 146 3.25 -0.25 -15.07
N LYS A 147 3.16 -1.06 -14.01
CA LYS A 147 2.61 -2.41 -14.12
C LYS A 147 1.16 -2.29 -14.60
N PRO A 148 0.80 -2.94 -15.72
CA PRO A 148 -0.56 -2.91 -16.18
C PRO A 148 -1.48 -3.46 -15.09
N PRO A 149 -2.66 -2.86 -14.88
CA PRO A 149 -3.57 -3.31 -13.84
C PRO A 149 -3.93 -4.77 -14.07
N GLU A 150 -3.90 -5.54 -13.02
CA GLU A 150 -4.30 -6.95 -13.06
C GLU A 150 -5.75 -7.05 -13.54
N ARG A 151 -6.00 -7.95 -14.49
CA ARG A 151 -7.32 -8.15 -15.08
C ARG A 151 -7.75 -9.60 -15.00
N ILE A 152 -8.98 -9.81 -14.58
CA ILE A 152 -9.67 -11.06 -14.83
C ILE A 152 -10.41 -10.98 -16.16
N TRP A 153 -10.50 -12.10 -16.86
CA TRP A 153 -11.20 -12.19 -18.13
C TRP A 153 -12.47 -13.00 -17.97
N ILE A 154 -13.58 -12.38 -18.29
CA ILE A 154 -14.88 -13.05 -18.41
C ILE A 154 -15.27 -13.16 -19.88
N SER A 155 -15.90 -14.26 -20.23
CA SER A 155 -16.37 -14.50 -21.60
C SER A 155 -17.86 -14.73 -21.60
N ASP A 156 -18.54 -14.16 -22.57
CA ASP A 156 -19.87 -14.56 -22.99
C ASP A 156 -19.80 -15.30 -24.35
N LYS A 157 -20.93 -15.48 -25.02
CA LYS A 157 -21.00 -16.23 -26.29
C LYS A 157 -20.24 -15.54 -27.43
N THR A 158 -20.06 -14.21 -27.38
CA THR A 158 -19.63 -13.38 -28.51
C THR A 158 -18.46 -12.45 -28.16
N SER A 159 -18.19 -12.24 -26.86
CA SER A 159 -17.20 -11.28 -26.41
C SER A 159 -16.36 -11.80 -25.23
N ARG A 160 -15.19 -11.20 -25.06
CA ARG A 160 -14.31 -11.39 -23.90
C ARG A 160 -14.02 -10.03 -23.29
N THR A 161 -14.39 -9.85 -22.04
CA THR A 161 -14.25 -8.58 -21.32
C THR A 161 -13.20 -8.70 -20.22
N GLY A 162 -12.23 -7.77 -20.20
CA GLY A 162 -11.23 -7.69 -19.15
C GLY A 162 -11.67 -6.72 -18.05
N ILE A 163 -11.83 -7.22 -16.82
CA ILE A 163 -12.20 -6.43 -15.65
C ILE A 163 -10.96 -6.21 -14.80
N ILE A 164 -10.67 -4.95 -14.44
CA ILE A 164 -9.56 -4.62 -13.55
C ILE A 164 -9.90 -5.13 -12.15
N VAL A 165 -9.02 -5.97 -11.58
CA VAL A 165 -9.24 -6.61 -10.27
C VAL A 165 -9.42 -5.58 -9.16
N ASP A 166 -8.61 -4.54 -9.17
CA ASP A 166 -8.66 -3.44 -8.21
C ASP A 166 -9.97 -2.65 -8.19
N GLN A 167 -10.73 -2.70 -9.27
CA GLN A 167 -12.04 -2.05 -9.39
C GLN A 167 -13.18 -2.91 -8.87
N ILE A 168 -12.96 -4.22 -8.66
CA ILE A 168 -14.01 -5.13 -8.19
C ILE A 168 -14.27 -4.88 -6.71
N ILE A 169 -15.52 -4.54 -6.38
CA ILE A 169 -15.96 -4.27 -5.02
C ILE A 169 -16.46 -5.57 -4.36
N TYR A 170 -17.35 -6.28 -5.05
CA TYR A 170 -17.86 -7.58 -4.60
C TYR A 170 -18.39 -8.41 -5.77
N VAL A 171 -18.56 -9.71 -5.52
CA VAL A 171 -19.17 -10.66 -6.46
C VAL A 171 -20.28 -11.40 -5.75
N GLN A 172 -21.44 -11.50 -6.38
CA GLN A 172 -22.61 -12.16 -5.81
C GLN A 172 -23.26 -13.13 -6.78
N THR A 173 -23.80 -14.24 -6.27
CA THR A 173 -24.59 -15.14 -7.11
C THR A 173 -25.88 -14.50 -7.58
N VAL A 174 -26.23 -14.72 -8.83
CA VAL A 174 -27.53 -14.31 -9.37
C VAL A 174 -28.59 -15.33 -8.96
N LYS A 175 -29.60 -14.89 -8.22
CA LYS A 175 -30.66 -15.77 -7.70
C LYS A 175 -31.35 -16.54 -8.85
N GLY A 176 -31.42 -17.86 -8.72
CA GLY A 176 -32.07 -18.75 -9.70
C GLY A 176 -31.28 -18.98 -11.00
N LYS A 177 -30.00 -18.56 -11.06
CA LYS A 177 -29.13 -18.77 -12.23
C LYS A 177 -27.77 -19.34 -11.79
N HIS A 178 -27.17 -20.18 -12.65
CA HIS A 178 -25.78 -20.60 -12.52
C HIS A 178 -24.83 -19.52 -13.06
N SER A 179 -24.82 -18.36 -12.38
CA SER A 179 -24.02 -17.22 -12.76
C SER A 179 -23.76 -16.32 -11.56
N VAL A 180 -22.73 -15.53 -11.66
CA VAL A 180 -22.42 -14.47 -10.68
C VAL A 180 -22.48 -13.11 -11.36
N GLU A 181 -22.79 -12.10 -10.56
CA GLU A 181 -22.67 -10.69 -10.92
C GLU A 181 -21.48 -10.10 -10.19
N ILE A 182 -20.62 -9.43 -10.94
CA ILE A 182 -19.40 -8.74 -10.48
C ILE A 182 -19.73 -7.26 -10.43
N TYR A 183 -19.65 -6.67 -9.25
CA TYR A 183 -19.87 -5.26 -9.01
C TYR A 183 -18.53 -4.55 -8.91
N SER A 184 -18.28 -3.60 -9.80
CA SER A 184 -17.06 -2.80 -9.82
C SER A 184 -17.35 -1.31 -9.61
N THR A 185 -16.31 -0.51 -9.50
CA THR A 185 -16.41 0.95 -9.38
C THR A 185 -16.98 1.63 -10.63
N GLU A 186 -16.89 0.98 -11.79
CA GLU A 186 -17.33 1.55 -13.07
C GLU A 186 -18.60 0.88 -13.60
N ASN A 187 -18.61 -0.45 -13.68
CA ASN A 187 -19.69 -1.22 -14.31
C ASN A 187 -19.96 -2.53 -13.58
N ASN A 188 -21.13 -3.09 -13.81
CA ASN A 188 -21.47 -4.43 -13.37
C ASN A 188 -21.36 -5.42 -14.54
N TYR A 189 -20.94 -6.64 -14.23
CA TYR A 189 -20.74 -7.69 -15.22
C TYR A 189 -21.37 -8.99 -14.74
N ILE A 190 -21.92 -9.76 -15.66
CA ILE A 190 -22.46 -11.11 -15.36
C ILE A 190 -21.62 -12.15 -16.08
N THR A 191 -21.26 -13.21 -15.38
CA THR A 191 -20.55 -14.34 -15.97
C THR A 191 -21.14 -15.68 -15.49
N ARG A 192 -21.02 -16.73 -16.32
CA ARG A 192 -21.47 -18.09 -16.00
C ARG A 192 -20.49 -18.88 -15.13
N LYS A 193 -19.81 -18.19 -14.24
CA LYS A 193 -18.92 -18.79 -13.24
C LYS A 193 -19.67 -18.97 -11.91
N SER A 194 -19.24 -19.95 -11.15
CA SER A 194 -19.69 -20.14 -9.76
C SER A 194 -18.91 -19.20 -8.82
N ILE A 195 -19.42 -19.00 -7.60
CA ILE A 195 -18.72 -18.29 -6.53
C ILE A 195 -17.36 -18.92 -6.23
N LYS A 196 -17.28 -20.26 -6.22
CA LYS A 196 -16.04 -20.98 -5.95
C LYS A 196 -14.97 -20.73 -7.01
N GLU A 197 -15.34 -20.77 -8.29
CA GLU A 197 -14.42 -20.41 -9.38
C GLU A 197 -13.97 -18.96 -9.29
N MET A 198 -14.85 -18.05 -8.87
CA MET A 198 -14.48 -16.65 -8.68
C MET A 198 -13.54 -16.45 -7.50
N GLU A 199 -13.72 -17.18 -6.40
CA GLU A 199 -12.82 -17.18 -5.25
C GLU A 199 -11.39 -17.59 -5.65
N GLU A 200 -11.26 -18.66 -6.44
CA GLU A 200 -9.97 -19.14 -6.96
C GLU A 200 -9.30 -18.10 -7.90
N ILE A 201 -10.09 -17.43 -8.74
CA ILE A 201 -9.61 -16.43 -9.69
C ILE A 201 -9.17 -15.14 -9.01
N LEU A 202 -9.94 -14.67 -8.02
CA LEU A 202 -9.72 -13.40 -7.35
C LEU A 202 -8.63 -13.47 -6.26
N GLY A 203 -8.33 -14.66 -5.76
CA GLY A 203 -7.24 -14.90 -4.83
C GLY A 203 -7.36 -14.18 -3.49
N ASN A 204 -6.20 -13.91 -2.87
CA ASN A 204 -6.10 -13.50 -1.47
C ASN A 204 -6.57 -12.07 -1.17
N ASP A 205 -6.75 -11.20 -2.16
CA ASP A 205 -7.24 -9.84 -1.96
C ASP A 205 -8.75 -9.77 -1.75
N PHE A 206 -9.40 -10.91 -1.89
CA PHE A 206 -10.83 -11.08 -1.69
C PHE A 206 -11.13 -12.08 -0.58
N ILE A 207 -12.33 -12.01 -0.05
CA ILE A 207 -12.80 -12.92 1.00
C ILE A 207 -14.22 -13.36 0.76
N LEU A 208 -14.44 -14.68 0.92
CA LEU A 208 -15.77 -15.28 0.91
C LEU A 208 -16.48 -14.98 2.24
N ILE A 209 -17.57 -14.23 2.20
CA ILE A 209 -18.36 -13.87 3.39
C ILE A 209 -19.63 -14.72 3.55
N SER A 210 -20.03 -15.40 2.49
CA SER A 210 -21.13 -16.35 2.47
C SER A 210 -20.99 -17.27 1.26
N ASN A 211 -21.77 -18.35 1.19
CA ASN A 211 -21.82 -19.24 0.01
C ASN A 211 -22.24 -18.50 -1.29
N PHE A 212 -22.63 -17.24 -1.19
CA PHE A 212 -23.22 -16.47 -2.28
C PHE A 212 -22.52 -15.14 -2.55
N CYS A 213 -21.52 -14.77 -1.75
CA CYS A 213 -20.89 -13.46 -1.87
C CYS A 213 -19.41 -13.49 -1.46
N ILE A 214 -18.58 -12.88 -2.33
CA ILE A 214 -17.18 -12.59 -2.12
C ILE A 214 -17.04 -11.07 -2.11
N ILE A 215 -16.26 -10.48 -1.20
CA ILE A 215 -16.00 -9.06 -1.14
C ILE A 215 -14.49 -8.77 -1.25
N SER A 216 -14.14 -7.66 -1.85
CA SER A 216 -12.77 -7.15 -1.86
C SER A 216 -12.40 -6.61 -0.48
N LYS A 217 -11.28 -7.07 0.07
CA LYS A 217 -10.76 -6.59 1.35
C LYS A 217 -10.48 -5.08 1.33
N LYS A 218 -10.05 -4.56 0.19
CA LYS A 218 -9.76 -3.14 -0.06
C LYS A 218 -11.02 -2.27 0.05
N HIS A 219 -12.17 -2.81 -0.31
CA HIS A 219 -13.44 -2.09 -0.34
C HIS A 219 -14.29 -2.24 0.93
N ILE A 220 -13.78 -2.88 1.98
CA ILE A 220 -14.45 -2.91 3.29
C ILE A 220 -14.25 -1.55 3.97
N LYS A 221 -15.35 -0.81 4.18
CA LYS A 221 -15.36 0.46 4.89
C LYS A 221 -15.51 0.26 6.40
N LYS A 222 -16.36 -0.68 6.81
CA LYS A 222 -16.68 -0.97 8.22
C LYS A 222 -17.20 -2.39 8.36
N LEU A 223 -16.88 -3.03 9.47
CA LEU A 223 -17.49 -4.29 9.89
C LEU A 223 -18.32 -4.08 11.16
N ASP A 224 -19.58 -4.49 11.13
CA ASP A 224 -20.43 -4.62 12.30
C ASP A 224 -20.51 -6.09 12.70
N THR A 225 -19.71 -6.46 13.69
CA THR A 225 -19.58 -7.86 14.13
C THR A 225 -20.83 -8.37 14.83
N ALA A 226 -21.53 -7.49 15.57
CA ALA A 226 -22.76 -7.80 16.27
C ALA A 226 -23.91 -8.12 15.29
N LYS A 227 -24.03 -7.30 14.25
CA LYS A 227 -25.01 -7.50 13.17
C LYS A 227 -24.53 -8.45 12.09
N ARG A 228 -23.22 -8.77 12.06
CA ARG A 228 -22.56 -9.55 10.99
C ARG A 228 -22.78 -8.93 9.61
N ILE A 229 -22.50 -7.64 9.50
CA ILE A 229 -22.64 -6.88 8.26
C ILE A 229 -21.27 -6.25 7.90
N ALA A 230 -20.86 -6.41 6.66
CA ALA A 230 -19.78 -5.65 6.05
C ALA A 230 -20.37 -4.49 5.24
N TYR A 231 -19.95 -3.26 5.57
CA TYR A 231 -20.27 -2.04 4.82
C TYR A 231 -19.15 -1.77 3.81
N LEU A 232 -19.50 -1.68 2.54
CA LEU A 232 -18.55 -1.47 1.45
C LEU A 232 -18.45 0.01 1.05
N THR A 233 -17.38 0.35 0.33
CA THR A 233 -17.09 1.73 -0.11
C THR A 233 -18.16 2.32 -1.02
N ASN A 234 -18.89 1.50 -1.78
CA ASN A 234 -20.01 1.91 -2.63
C ASN A 234 -21.36 2.05 -1.87
N GLY A 235 -21.34 1.89 -0.54
CA GLY A 235 -22.53 1.96 0.31
C GLY A 235 -23.34 0.65 0.39
N TYR A 236 -22.90 -0.43 -0.29
CA TYR A 236 -23.57 -1.71 -0.19
C TYR A 236 -23.29 -2.40 1.14
N GLU A 237 -24.31 -3.11 1.67
CA GLU A 237 -24.24 -3.86 2.93
C GLU A 237 -24.30 -5.36 2.64
N CYS A 238 -23.25 -6.06 3.00
CA CYS A 238 -23.15 -7.50 2.79
C CYS A 238 -23.30 -8.26 4.11
N GLY A 239 -24.27 -9.16 4.20
CA GLY A 239 -24.43 -10.06 5.36
C GLY A 239 -23.34 -11.13 5.42
N ILE A 240 -22.66 -11.22 6.57
CA ILE A 240 -21.62 -12.24 6.81
C ILE A 240 -22.26 -13.46 7.44
N SER A 241 -22.04 -14.63 6.86
CA SER A 241 -22.57 -15.88 7.41
C SER A 241 -21.85 -16.27 8.71
N ARG A 242 -22.53 -17.03 9.59
CA ARG A 242 -21.94 -17.47 10.87
C ARG A 242 -20.63 -18.22 10.70
N ARG A 243 -20.49 -18.97 9.62
CA ARG A 243 -19.31 -19.79 9.33
C ARG A 243 -18.09 -18.94 8.97
N HIS A 244 -18.29 -17.80 8.28
CA HIS A 244 -17.19 -16.98 7.76
C HIS A 244 -16.82 -15.81 8.67
N ILE A 245 -17.59 -15.54 9.75
CA ILE A 245 -17.35 -14.38 10.60
C ILE A 245 -15.95 -14.38 11.23
N GLN A 246 -15.46 -15.55 11.68
CA GLN A 246 -14.14 -15.67 12.30
C GLN A 246 -12.99 -15.37 11.32
N GLU A 247 -13.15 -15.78 10.07
CA GLU A 247 -12.18 -15.52 9.02
C GLU A 247 -12.16 -14.02 8.63
N VAL A 248 -13.35 -13.41 8.53
CA VAL A 248 -13.48 -11.98 8.25
C VAL A 248 -12.88 -11.14 9.38
N LEU A 249 -13.05 -11.54 10.64
CA LEU A 249 -12.47 -10.85 11.79
C LEU A 249 -10.95 -10.88 11.78
N LYS A 250 -10.33 -12.03 11.49
CA LYS A 250 -8.86 -12.15 11.39
C LYS A 250 -8.23 -11.15 10.43
N ILE A 251 -8.95 -10.76 9.37
CA ILE A 251 -8.48 -9.76 8.41
C ILE A 251 -8.41 -8.36 9.03
N CYS A 252 -9.23 -8.08 10.05
CA CYS A 252 -9.27 -6.80 10.73
C CYS A 252 -8.38 -6.76 11.98
N GLU A 253 -8.04 -7.93 12.55
CA GLU A 253 -7.12 -8.03 13.70
C GLU A 253 -5.64 -8.03 13.26
N VAL A 254 -5.36 -8.32 12.00
CA VAL A 254 -4.01 -8.30 11.38
C VAL A 254 -3.70 -6.93 10.76
N ARG A 255 -4.46 -5.90 11.15
CA ARG A 255 -4.31 -4.52 10.65
C ARG A 255 -4.05 -3.55 11.79
#